data_bab04159ec2ecf0353b7cb43dcad31f1
#
_entry.id   bab04159ec2ecf0353b7cb43dcad31f1
#
_cell.length_a   1.000
_cell.length_b   1.000
_cell.length_c   1.000
_cell.angle_alpha   90.00
_cell.angle_beta   90.00
_cell.angle_gamma   90.00
#
_symmetry.space_group_name_H-M   'P 1'
#
loop_
_entity.id
_entity.type
_entity.pdbx_description
1 polymer ?
#
loop_
_entity_poly.entity_id
_entity_poly.type
_entity_poly.pdbx_seq_one_letter_code
_entity_poly.pdbx_strand_id
1 'polypeptide(L)'
;MIRAGATRGLAGLAQGCCLVLLAAGFSLQQAAAADDPAPLSGLSRQSPAHEGSALEGAAAPSTIQTQAVAAHRPKRANFELERASREARHVADWVVDSSDNRNLPFAIVDKADAKVFVFDANGRLRGAAPALLGLAPGDDAVPGIGKRALSSIRPEERTTPAGRFVAALDRNLRGREILWVDYDGAVSMHPVITTKAAERRLQRLATPTPLDNRISYGCINV
;
A
#
# COMPACT_ATOMS: atom_id res chain seq x y z
N MET A 1 -15.20 -1.04 -20.73
CA MET A 1 -15.55 -2.10 -19.76
C MET A 1 -14.32 -2.97 -19.53
N ILE A 2 -13.50 -2.63 -18.55
CA ILE A 2 -12.38 -3.48 -18.13
C ILE A 2 -12.72 -3.90 -16.70
N ARG A 3 -13.09 -5.16 -16.55
CA ARG A 3 -13.31 -5.76 -15.22
C ARG A 3 -11.96 -5.91 -14.54
N ALA A 4 -11.78 -5.14 -13.48
CA ALA A 4 -10.67 -5.33 -12.54
C ALA A 4 -10.80 -6.71 -11.90
N GLY A 5 -9.78 -7.52 -12.08
CA GLY A 5 -9.65 -8.84 -11.47
C GLY A 5 -9.55 -8.73 -9.96
N ALA A 6 -10.38 -9.47 -9.32
CA ALA A 6 -10.62 -9.71 -7.93
C ALA A 6 -9.40 -9.61 -6.99
N THR A 7 -9.28 -8.50 -6.31
CA THR A 7 -8.79 -8.45 -4.93
C THR A 7 -10.00 -8.45 -3.99
N ARG A 8 -10.69 -9.57 -3.93
CA ARG A 8 -11.93 -9.77 -3.15
C ARG A 8 -11.73 -9.74 -1.63
N GLY A 9 -10.56 -9.31 -1.11
CA GLY A 9 -10.27 -9.24 0.32
C GLY A 9 -10.34 -7.84 0.93
N LEU A 10 -10.24 -6.78 0.14
CA LEU A 10 -10.24 -5.40 0.63
C LEU A 10 -11.51 -4.62 0.29
N ALA A 11 -12.35 -5.12 -0.60
CA ALA A 11 -13.56 -4.44 -1.08
C ALA A 11 -14.70 -4.32 -0.06
N GLY A 12 -14.51 -4.76 1.18
CA GLY A 12 -15.50 -4.69 2.26
C GLY A 12 -15.04 -3.84 3.46
N LEU A 13 -13.92 -3.13 3.37
CA LEU A 13 -13.42 -2.25 4.42
C LEU A 13 -14.16 -0.93 4.39
N ALA A 14 -15.41 -0.93 4.85
CA ALA A 14 -16.22 0.27 4.99
C ALA A 14 -15.59 1.24 5.98
N GLN A 15 -15.44 2.49 5.56
CA GLN A 15 -15.28 3.71 6.37
C GLN A 15 -14.38 3.59 7.62
N GLY A 16 -13.13 3.57 7.43
CA GLY A 16 -12.10 3.45 8.48
C GLY A 16 -10.82 2.86 7.92
N CYS A 17 -10.69 2.92 6.61
CA CYS A 17 -9.69 2.22 5.81
C CYS A 17 -8.26 2.52 6.26
N CYS A 18 -7.45 1.48 6.33
CA CYS A 18 -6.01 1.52 6.59
C CYS A 18 -5.25 1.76 5.28
N LEU A 19 -4.25 2.61 5.36
CA LEU A 19 -3.25 2.80 4.31
C LEU A 19 -2.06 1.90 4.60
N VAL A 20 -1.71 1.02 3.68
CA VAL A 20 -0.50 0.20 3.78
C VAL A 20 0.60 0.84 2.95
N LEU A 21 1.70 1.19 3.61
CA LEU A 21 2.89 1.76 3.00
C LEU A 21 3.99 0.72 2.99
N LEU A 22 4.49 0.37 1.82
CA LEU A 22 5.67 -0.46 1.69
C LEU A 22 6.86 0.44 1.35
N ALA A 23 7.81 0.57 2.26
CA ALA A 23 9.05 1.28 2.00
C ALA A 23 10.01 0.38 1.23
N ALA A 24 10.29 0.70 -0.03
CA ALA A 24 11.38 0.11 -0.78
C ALA A 24 12.63 0.97 -0.60
N GLY A 25 13.68 0.41 -0.03
CA GLY A 25 15.00 1.02 -0.06
C GLY A 25 15.56 0.91 -1.48
N PHE A 26 15.51 1.99 -2.26
CA PHE A 26 16.16 2.05 -3.56
C PHE A 26 17.56 2.64 -3.39
N SER A 27 18.58 1.85 -3.70
CA SER A 27 19.88 2.38 -4.13
C SER A 27 19.67 3.02 -5.49
N LEU A 28 19.91 4.33 -5.59
CA LEU A 28 19.93 5.05 -6.85
C LEU A 28 21.05 4.50 -7.74
N GLN A 29 20.68 3.64 -8.68
CA GLN A 29 21.52 3.34 -9.83
C GLN A 29 20.89 4.02 -11.03
N GLN A 30 21.52 5.10 -11.47
CA GLN A 30 21.18 5.81 -12.70
C GLN A 30 21.24 4.83 -13.87
N ALA A 31 20.11 4.57 -14.51
CA ALA A 31 20.08 3.99 -15.83
C ALA A 31 19.89 5.12 -16.83
N ALA A 32 20.96 5.32 -17.64
CA ALA A 32 20.98 6.22 -18.76
C ALA A 32 19.98 5.77 -19.83
N ALA A 33 19.31 6.75 -20.42
CA ALA A 33 18.47 6.58 -21.59
C ALA A 33 19.28 6.08 -22.80
N ALA A 34 18.71 5.16 -23.55
CA ALA A 34 19.05 4.90 -24.94
C ALA A 34 17.75 4.68 -25.71
N ASP A 35 17.57 5.54 -26.69
CA ASP A 35 16.50 5.58 -27.68
C ASP A 35 16.61 4.46 -28.72
N ASP A 36 15.44 4.00 -29.18
CA ASP A 36 14.98 3.87 -30.57
C ASP A 36 14.93 2.48 -31.27
N PRO A 37 14.18 2.35 -32.39
CA PRO A 37 13.00 1.48 -32.44
C PRO A 37 13.09 0.35 -33.49
N ALA A 38 12.05 -0.50 -33.49
CA ALA A 38 11.61 -1.56 -34.37
C ALA A 38 12.27 -1.74 -35.77
N PRO A 39 12.14 -2.89 -36.49
CA PRO A 39 10.85 -3.24 -37.06
C PRO A 39 10.48 -4.73 -37.14
N LEU A 40 9.25 -4.91 -37.55
CA LEU A 40 8.52 -6.13 -37.93
C LEU A 40 9.22 -6.93 -39.06
N SER A 41 9.09 -8.27 -39.03
CA SER A 41 8.69 -9.08 -40.18
C SER A 41 8.90 -10.59 -39.98
N GLY A 42 7.89 -11.38 -40.34
CA GLY A 42 8.07 -12.61 -41.04
C GLY A 42 7.54 -13.89 -40.41
N LEU A 43 6.28 -14.21 -40.62
CA LEU A 43 5.72 -15.46 -41.18
C LEU A 43 6.59 -16.74 -41.17
N SER A 44 6.10 -17.82 -40.55
CA SER A 44 5.65 -18.98 -41.32
C SER A 44 5.14 -20.13 -40.44
N ARG A 45 4.00 -20.65 -40.86
CA ARG A 45 3.38 -21.92 -40.47
C ARG A 45 4.27 -23.07 -40.88
N GLN A 46 4.26 -24.14 -40.11
CA GLN A 46 4.12 -25.51 -40.62
C GLN A 46 3.87 -26.50 -39.47
N SER A 47 2.72 -27.17 -39.53
CA SER A 47 2.50 -28.47 -38.91
C SER A 47 2.98 -29.54 -39.89
N PRO A 48 3.38 -30.73 -39.39
CA PRO A 48 2.78 -31.92 -39.94
C PRO A 48 2.21 -32.87 -38.88
N ALA A 49 1.13 -33.49 -39.25
CA ALA A 49 0.53 -34.65 -38.64
C ALA A 49 1.39 -35.89 -38.91
N HIS A 50 1.46 -36.79 -37.95
CA HIS A 50 1.69 -38.20 -38.22
C HIS A 50 0.86 -39.07 -37.28
N GLU A 51 0.15 -39.97 -37.92
CA GLU A 51 -0.67 -41.05 -37.37
C GLU A 51 0.13 -42.17 -36.73
N GLY A 52 -0.50 -42.81 -35.73
CA GLY A 52 -0.59 -44.24 -35.58
C GLY A 52 0.51 -44.96 -34.83
N SER A 53 0.21 -45.45 -33.65
CA SER A 53 0.25 -46.90 -33.36
C SER A 53 -0.21 -47.18 -31.93
N ALA A 54 -1.21 -48.03 -31.83
CA ALA A 54 -1.68 -48.63 -30.60
C ALA A 54 -0.71 -49.65 -30.08
N LEU A 55 -0.38 -49.62 -28.79
CA LEU A 55 0.07 -50.81 -28.04
C LEU A 55 -0.56 -50.77 -26.65
N GLU A 56 -1.37 -51.77 -26.40
CA GLU A 56 -1.91 -52.12 -25.09
C GLU A 56 -0.77 -52.35 -24.10
N GLY A 57 -0.83 -51.63 -22.99
CA GLY A 57 0.07 -51.86 -21.85
C GLY A 57 -0.74 -51.73 -20.57
N ALA A 58 -0.83 -52.81 -19.81
CA ALA A 58 -1.60 -53.05 -18.63
C ALA A 58 -1.57 -51.88 -17.62
N ALA A 59 -2.72 -51.41 -17.20
CA ALA A 59 -2.91 -50.42 -16.15
C ALA A 59 -2.55 -51.04 -14.79
N ALA A 60 -1.48 -50.57 -14.19
CA ALA A 60 -1.22 -50.74 -12.78
C ALA A 60 -2.10 -49.72 -12.04
N PRO A 61 -2.69 -50.08 -10.86
CA PRO A 61 -3.52 -49.14 -10.10
C PRO A 61 -2.66 -48.01 -9.56
N SER A 62 -2.81 -46.82 -10.13
CA SER A 62 -2.22 -45.59 -9.58
C SER A 62 -2.85 -45.32 -8.24
N THR A 63 -2.13 -45.60 -7.19
CA THR A 63 -2.46 -45.16 -5.84
C THR A 63 -2.43 -43.64 -5.82
N ILE A 64 -3.60 -42.99 -5.87
CA ILE A 64 -3.73 -41.56 -5.68
C ILE A 64 -3.32 -41.28 -4.23
N GLN A 65 -2.06 -40.91 -4.05
CA GLN A 65 -1.61 -40.32 -2.78
C GLN A 65 -2.28 -38.96 -2.66
N THR A 66 -3.39 -38.91 -1.92
CA THR A 66 -3.96 -37.67 -1.46
C THR A 66 -2.94 -37.02 -0.51
N GLN A 67 -2.05 -36.19 -1.03
CA GLN A 67 -1.19 -35.36 -0.21
C GLN A 67 -2.12 -34.45 0.58
N ALA A 68 -2.21 -34.68 1.87
CA ALA A 68 -2.89 -33.79 2.79
C ALA A 68 -2.24 -32.40 2.63
N VAL A 69 -2.97 -31.45 2.03
CA VAL A 69 -2.57 -30.06 1.97
C VAL A 69 -2.40 -29.61 3.42
N ALA A 70 -1.15 -29.36 3.82
CA ALA A 70 -0.88 -28.87 5.17
C ALA A 70 -1.72 -27.62 5.41
N ALA A 71 -2.58 -27.66 6.44
CA ALA A 71 -3.46 -26.56 6.74
C ALA A 71 -2.62 -25.29 6.96
N HIS A 72 -2.82 -24.27 6.12
CA HIS A 72 -2.15 -22.99 6.25
C HIS A 72 -2.48 -22.39 7.61
N ARG A 73 -1.46 -22.12 8.42
CA ARG A 73 -1.60 -21.38 9.67
C ARG A 73 -1.41 -19.90 9.39
N PRO A 74 -2.45 -19.06 9.50
CA PRO A 74 -2.34 -17.63 9.22
C PRO A 74 -1.28 -16.96 10.09
N LYS A 75 -0.37 -16.24 9.46
CA LYS A 75 0.57 -15.37 10.16
C LYS A 75 -0.14 -14.10 10.60
N ARG A 76 0.33 -13.51 11.68
CA ARG A 76 -0.24 -12.27 12.22
C ARG A 76 0.84 -11.24 12.50
N ALA A 77 0.49 -9.98 12.32
CA ALA A 77 1.31 -8.87 12.73
C ALA A 77 1.28 -8.75 14.28
N ASN A 78 2.43 -8.40 14.84
CA ASN A 78 2.55 -8.17 16.28
C ASN A 78 2.56 -6.67 16.57
N PHE A 79 1.47 -6.17 17.13
CA PHE A 79 1.31 -4.78 17.54
C PHE A 79 1.87 -4.48 18.94
N GLU A 80 2.48 -5.47 19.59
CA GLU A 80 2.92 -5.37 21.00
C GLU A 80 1.73 -4.94 21.89
N LEU A 81 1.89 -3.85 22.66
CA LEU A 81 0.83 -3.30 23.51
C LEU A 81 0.03 -2.18 22.86
N GLU A 82 0.32 -1.87 21.59
CA GLU A 82 -0.33 -0.76 20.90
C GLU A 82 -1.78 -1.09 20.53
N ARG A 83 -2.66 -0.12 20.80
CA ARG A 83 -4.05 -0.18 20.32
C ARG A 83 -4.10 0.21 18.86
N ALA A 84 -4.85 -0.53 18.08
CA ALA A 84 -5.15 -0.28 16.69
C ALA A 84 -6.59 -0.65 16.40
N SER A 85 -7.19 -0.02 15.41
CA SER A 85 -8.51 -0.39 14.94
C SER A 85 -8.54 -1.85 14.47
N ARG A 86 -9.74 -2.42 14.38
CA ARG A 86 -9.92 -3.78 13.84
C ARG A 86 -9.44 -3.85 12.39
N GLU A 87 -9.71 -2.82 11.62
CA GLU A 87 -9.33 -2.68 10.22
C GLU A 87 -7.80 -2.63 10.06
N ALA A 88 -7.10 -1.83 10.87
CA ALA A 88 -5.64 -1.77 10.87
C ALA A 88 -5.01 -3.13 11.20
N ARG A 89 -5.55 -3.84 12.19
CA ARG A 89 -5.09 -5.19 12.53
C ARG A 89 -5.32 -6.17 11.39
N HIS A 90 -6.51 -6.14 10.79
CA HIS A 90 -6.86 -7.02 9.68
C HIS A 90 -5.91 -6.82 8.49
N VAL A 91 -5.64 -5.57 8.12
CA VAL A 91 -4.74 -5.26 7.00
C VAL A 91 -3.30 -5.66 7.32
N ALA A 92 -2.82 -5.40 8.54
CA ALA A 92 -1.47 -5.80 8.93
C ALA A 92 -1.30 -7.32 8.94
N ASP A 93 -2.28 -8.07 9.46
CA ASP A 93 -2.29 -9.53 9.44
C ASP A 93 -2.28 -10.04 8.00
N TRP A 94 -3.09 -9.46 7.12
CA TRP A 94 -3.10 -9.81 5.70
C TRP A 94 -1.75 -9.57 5.03
N VAL A 95 -1.08 -8.44 5.29
CA VAL A 95 0.25 -8.14 4.74
C VAL A 95 1.26 -9.22 5.10
N VAL A 96 1.26 -9.64 6.37
CA VAL A 96 2.22 -10.65 6.88
C VAL A 96 1.87 -12.04 6.34
N ASP A 97 0.60 -12.38 6.32
CA ASP A 97 0.12 -13.71 5.90
C ASP A 97 0.32 -13.94 4.41
N SER A 98 -0.01 -12.94 3.58
CA SER A 98 0.15 -12.97 2.13
C SER A 98 1.59 -12.71 1.67
N SER A 99 2.46 -12.21 2.55
CA SER A 99 3.80 -11.72 2.20
C SER A 99 3.77 -10.59 1.15
N ASP A 100 2.69 -9.79 1.12
CA ASP A 100 2.51 -8.66 0.18
C ASP A 100 3.60 -7.59 0.34
N ASN A 101 4.19 -7.48 1.53
CA ASN A 101 5.33 -6.60 1.81
C ASN A 101 6.64 -7.05 1.12
N ARG A 102 6.70 -8.21 0.47
CA ARG A 102 7.88 -8.73 -0.22
C ARG A 102 9.15 -8.70 0.64
N ASN A 103 9.02 -9.04 1.90
CA ASN A 103 10.09 -9.03 2.89
C ASN A 103 10.69 -7.62 3.14
N LEU A 104 9.93 -6.57 2.90
CA LEU A 104 10.28 -5.18 3.22
C LEU A 104 9.57 -4.73 4.50
N PRO A 105 10.13 -3.75 5.24
CA PRO A 105 9.38 -3.04 6.27
C PRO A 105 8.13 -2.38 5.67
N PHE A 106 7.08 -2.26 6.48
CA PHE A 106 5.85 -1.62 6.03
C PHE A 106 5.23 -0.74 7.12
N ALA A 107 4.38 0.16 6.71
CA ALA A 107 3.61 0.99 7.63
C ALA A 107 2.11 0.84 7.37
N ILE A 108 1.34 0.89 8.44
CA ILE A 108 -0.12 0.97 8.41
C ILE A 108 -0.53 2.36 8.90
N VAL A 109 -1.29 3.08 8.10
CA VAL A 109 -1.94 4.33 8.52
C VAL A 109 -3.38 4.02 8.87
N ASP A 110 -3.65 3.96 10.15
CA ASP A 110 -4.99 3.77 10.70
C ASP A 110 -5.74 5.09 10.64
N LYS A 111 -6.62 5.23 9.67
CA LYS A 111 -7.36 6.46 9.45
C LYS A 111 -8.51 6.63 10.44
N ALA A 112 -8.98 5.54 11.06
CA ALA A 112 -10.01 5.59 12.08
C ALA A 112 -9.46 6.21 13.36
N ASP A 113 -8.29 5.73 13.79
CA ASP A 113 -7.65 6.18 15.04
C ASP A 113 -6.59 7.28 14.80
N ALA A 114 -6.45 7.75 13.55
CA ALA A 114 -5.44 8.73 13.13
C ALA A 114 -4.04 8.41 13.68
N LYS A 115 -3.58 7.20 13.42
CA LYS A 115 -2.35 6.64 13.96
C LYS A 115 -1.54 5.94 12.88
N VAL A 116 -0.22 6.03 12.96
CA VAL A 116 0.72 5.31 12.09
C VAL A 116 1.39 4.21 12.90
N PHE A 117 1.49 3.03 12.32
CA PHE A 117 2.23 1.89 12.84
C PHE A 117 3.32 1.52 11.83
N VAL A 118 4.54 1.34 12.27
CA VAL A 118 5.67 0.91 11.45
C VAL A 118 6.09 -0.48 11.89
N PHE A 119 6.19 -1.40 10.93
CA PHE A 119 6.56 -2.80 11.15
C PHE A 119 7.86 -3.14 10.42
N ASP A 120 8.60 -4.09 10.97
CA ASP A 120 9.67 -4.73 10.21
C ASP A 120 9.11 -5.71 9.17
N ALA A 121 9.99 -6.31 8.39
CA ALA A 121 9.63 -7.26 7.33
C ALA A 121 8.82 -8.47 7.82
N ASN A 122 8.95 -8.83 9.08
CA ASN A 122 8.27 -9.98 9.69
C ASN A 122 6.95 -9.61 10.39
N GLY A 123 6.53 -8.34 10.28
CA GLY A 123 5.30 -7.85 10.91
C GLY A 123 5.42 -7.58 12.40
N ARG A 124 6.62 -7.40 12.93
CA ARG A 124 6.82 -6.95 14.31
C ARG A 124 6.82 -5.44 14.37
N LEU A 125 6.04 -4.86 15.28
CA LEU A 125 5.97 -3.42 15.47
C LEU A 125 7.35 -2.84 15.84
N ARG A 126 7.73 -1.76 15.17
CA ARG A 126 8.96 -1.00 15.41
C ARG A 126 8.68 0.39 16.00
N GLY A 127 7.47 0.89 15.81
CA GLY A 127 7.03 2.17 16.36
C GLY A 127 5.59 2.49 15.98
N ALA A 128 4.97 3.33 16.79
CA ALA A 128 3.64 3.86 16.54
C ALA A 128 3.57 5.32 17.01
N ALA A 129 2.81 6.14 16.28
CA ALA A 129 2.63 7.55 16.62
C ALA A 129 1.25 8.04 16.16
N PRO A 130 0.62 9.00 16.87
CA PRO A 130 -0.53 9.70 16.36
C PRO A 130 -0.14 10.48 15.10
N ALA A 131 -1.09 10.69 14.19
CA ALA A 131 -0.85 11.37 12.93
C ALA A 131 -1.94 12.40 12.64
N LEU A 132 -1.56 13.50 11.97
CA LEU A 132 -2.54 14.41 11.36
C LEU A 132 -2.78 13.95 9.92
N LEU A 133 -4.04 13.85 9.57
CA LEU A 133 -4.52 13.36 8.29
C LEU A 133 -5.27 14.46 7.51
N GLY A 134 -5.69 14.14 6.31
CA GLY A 134 -6.51 14.99 5.47
C GLY A 134 -7.77 15.47 6.21
N LEU A 135 -8.12 16.73 5.98
CA LEU A 135 -9.26 17.39 6.62
C LEU A 135 -10.58 16.69 6.31
N ALA A 136 -10.77 16.29 5.06
CA ALA A 136 -11.97 15.58 4.64
C ALA A 136 -11.93 14.10 5.01
N PRO A 137 -13.03 13.52 5.50
CA PRO A 137 -13.18 12.08 5.58
C PRO A 137 -13.28 11.48 4.15
N GLY A 138 -13.14 10.19 4.05
CA GLY A 138 -13.22 9.46 2.77
C GLY A 138 -11.90 8.81 2.39
N ASP A 139 -11.94 7.96 1.38
CA ASP A 139 -10.85 7.06 1.03
C ASP A 139 -10.29 7.34 -0.37
N ASP A 140 -10.98 8.14 -1.16
CA ASP A 140 -10.60 8.43 -2.54
C ASP A 140 -9.86 9.76 -2.65
N ALA A 141 -8.83 9.78 -3.48
CA ALA A 141 -8.19 11.01 -3.93
C ALA A 141 -8.95 11.57 -5.15
N VAL A 142 -9.08 12.88 -5.22
CA VAL A 142 -9.62 13.54 -6.42
C VAL A 142 -8.61 13.39 -7.55
N PRO A 143 -9.03 12.92 -8.75
CA PRO A 143 -8.12 12.75 -9.88
C PRO A 143 -7.38 14.06 -10.22
N GLY A 144 -6.05 13.94 -10.37
CA GLY A 144 -5.19 15.08 -10.72
C GLY A 144 -4.96 16.10 -9.62
N ILE A 145 -5.37 15.83 -8.38
CA ILE A 145 -5.25 16.77 -7.25
C ILE A 145 -3.80 17.17 -6.99
N GLY A 146 -2.86 16.25 -7.16
CA GLY A 146 -1.42 16.51 -6.94
C GLY A 146 -0.80 17.54 -7.89
N LYS A 147 -1.45 17.83 -9.02
CA LYS A 147 -1.01 18.85 -10.00
C LYS A 147 -1.62 20.22 -9.74
N ARG A 148 -2.53 20.32 -8.77
CA ARG A 148 -3.25 21.57 -8.45
C ARG A 148 -2.51 22.39 -7.41
N ALA A 149 -2.65 23.72 -7.51
CA ALA A 149 -2.17 24.62 -6.45
C ALA A 149 -2.95 24.34 -5.15
N LEU A 150 -2.28 24.32 -4.00
CA LEU A 150 -2.91 24.07 -2.70
C LEU A 150 -4.08 25.03 -2.41
N SER A 151 -3.98 26.28 -2.87
CA SER A 151 -5.06 27.30 -2.71
C SER A 151 -6.34 26.95 -3.46
N SER A 152 -6.26 26.10 -4.50
CA SER A 152 -7.42 25.67 -5.29
C SER A 152 -8.04 24.36 -4.80
N ILE A 153 -7.43 23.71 -3.80
CA ILE A 153 -7.95 22.45 -3.23
C ILE A 153 -8.97 22.81 -2.14
N ARG A 154 -10.22 22.49 -2.40
CA ARG A 154 -11.33 22.74 -1.49
C ARG A 154 -11.24 21.87 -0.24
N PRO A 155 -11.82 22.27 0.90
CA PRO A 155 -11.79 21.51 2.14
C PRO A 155 -12.25 20.06 1.99
N GLU A 156 -13.32 19.83 1.24
CA GLU A 156 -13.91 18.50 1.01
C GLU A 156 -13.07 17.57 0.10
N GLU A 157 -12.07 18.14 -0.58
CA GLU A 157 -11.14 17.40 -1.43
C GLU A 157 -9.85 16.98 -0.70
N ARG A 158 -9.66 17.45 0.53
CA ARG A 158 -8.42 17.24 1.32
C ARG A 158 -8.42 15.91 2.03
N THR A 159 -8.47 14.84 1.28
CA THR A 159 -8.55 13.47 1.79
C THR A 159 -7.17 12.82 1.84
N THR A 160 -6.85 12.10 2.92
CA THR A 160 -5.78 11.11 2.89
C THR A 160 -6.34 9.87 2.21
N PRO A 161 -5.89 9.49 1.01
CA PRO A 161 -6.46 8.34 0.32
C PRO A 161 -6.16 7.04 1.08
N ALA A 162 -7.06 6.08 0.93
CA ALA A 162 -6.86 4.72 1.39
C ALA A 162 -6.40 3.83 0.25
N GLY A 163 -5.56 2.84 0.54
CA GLY A 163 -5.08 1.91 -0.45
C GLY A 163 -3.75 1.29 -0.08
N ARG A 164 -3.23 0.54 -1.04
CA ARG A 164 -1.89 -0.02 -0.98
C ARG A 164 -0.96 0.80 -1.86
N PHE A 165 0.11 1.31 -1.27
CA PHE A 165 1.09 2.15 -1.93
C PHE A 165 2.49 1.57 -1.75
N VAL A 166 3.36 1.78 -2.74
CA VAL A 166 4.80 1.55 -2.63
C VAL A 166 5.45 2.90 -2.36
N ALA A 167 5.87 3.09 -1.12
CA ALA A 167 6.43 4.36 -0.69
C ALA A 167 7.94 4.44 -0.96
N ALA A 168 8.44 5.64 -1.21
CA ALA A 168 9.86 5.91 -1.45
C ALA A 168 10.36 7.05 -0.55
N LEU A 169 11.54 6.86 0.04
CA LEU A 169 12.24 7.95 0.72
C LEU A 169 12.81 8.91 -0.33
N ASP A 170 12.55 10.19 -0.13
CA ASP A 170 13.05 11.25 -1.00
C ASP A 170 13.09 12.57 -0.23
N ARG A 171 13.41 13.65 -0.90
CA ARG A 171 13.47 15.00 -0.33
C ARG A 171 12.39 15.89 -0.95
N ASN A 172 11.76 16.68 -0.10
CA ASN A 172 10.85 17.72 -0.59
C ASN A 172 11.64 18.90 -1.19
N LEU A 173 10.93 19.85 -1.79
CA LEU A 173 11.52 21.06 -2.40
C LEU A 173 12.39 21.92 -1.45
N ARG A 174 12.32 21.68 -0.14
CA ARG A 174 13.16 22.35 0.89
C ARG A 174 14.32 21.46 1.36
N GLY A 175 14.58 20.34 0.67
CA GLY A 175 15.66 19.41 0.98
C GLY A 175 15.43 18.55 2.22
N ARG A 176 14.24 18.56 2.83
CA ARG A 176 13.90 17.71 3.98
C ARG A 176 13.49 16.33 3.52
N GLU A 177 13.95 15.31 4.21
CA GLU A 177 13.54 13.95 3.96
C GLU A 177 12.05 13.76 4.27
N ILE A 178 11.38 13.07 3.37
CA ILE A 178 9.98 12.69 3.46
C ILE A 178 9.80 11.29 2.89
N LEU A 179 8.73 10.62 3.28
CA LEU A 179 8.31 9.37 2.66
C LEU A 179 7.17 9.70 1.66
N TRP A 180 7.47 9.64 0.37
CA TRP A 180 6.45 9.72 -0.66
C TRP A 180 5.58 8.47 -0.64
N VAL A 181 4.27 8.68 -0.56
CA VAL A 181 3.25 7.63 -0.51
C VAL A 181 2.59 7.48 -1.88
N ASP A 182 2.20 8.61 -2.46
CA ASP A 182 1.55 8.71 -3.77
C ASP A 182 2.02 9.98 -4.47
N TYR A 183 2.78 9.82 -5.56
CA TYR A 183 3.29 10.95 -6.35
C TYR A 183 2.18 11.63 -7.14
N ASP A 184 1.23 10.88 -7.68
CA ASP A 184 0.14 11.44 -8.48
C ASP A 184 -0.86 12.22 -7.63
N GLY A 185 -1.12 11.74 -6.43
CA GLY A 185 -1.93 12.42 -5.43
C GLY A 185 -1.17 13.48 -4.63
N ALA A 186 0.16 13.61 -4.82
CA ALA A 186 1.05 14.44 -4.02
C ALA A 186 0.91 14.20 -2.50
N VAL A 187 0.79 12.92 -2.11
CA VAL A 187 0.66 12.50 -0.72
C VAL A 187 2.01 12.02 -0.20
N SER A 188 2.45 12.59 0.91
CA SER A 188 3.66 12.17 1.61
C SER A 188 3.44 12.06 3.11
N MET A 189 4.29 11.25 3.76
CA MET A 189 4.42 11.24 5.22
C MET A 189 5.66 12.08 5.58
N HIS A 190 5.49 13.01 6.51
CA HIS A 190 6.55 13.95 6.89
C HIS A 190 6.34 14.49 8.30
N PRO A 191 7.40 15.06 8.92
CA PRO A 191 7.28 15.71 10.23
C PRO A 191 6.23 16.83 10.24
N VAL A 192 5.64 17.03 11.41
CA VAL A 192 4.60 18.05 11.62
C VAL A 192 5.10 19.43 11.22
N ILE A 193 4.32 20.14 10.43
CA ILE A 193 4.57 21.52 10.03
C ILE A 193 3.84 22.46 10.99
N THR A 194 4.58 23.28 11.72
CA THR A 194 4.05 24.17 12.78
C THR A 194 4.00 25.64 12.37
N THR A 195 4.21 25.96 11.11
CA THR A 195 4.27 27.37 10.61
C THR A 195 2.98 28.16 10.80
N LYS A 196 1.84 27.46 10.94
CA LYS A 196 0.53 28.05 11.21
C LYS A 196 0.12 27.78 12.66
N ALA A 197 0.49 28.65 13.58
CA ALA A 197 0.23 28.47 15.00
C ALA A 197 -1.27 28.26 15.34
N ALA A 198 -2.17 28.91 14.59
CA ALA A 198 -3.62 28.78 14.76
C ALA A 198 -4.14 27.34 14.53
N GLU A 199 -3.43 26.52 13.77
CA GLU A 199 -3.81 25.13 13.52
C GLU A 199 -3.54 24.21 14.72
N ARG A 200 -2.72 24.65 15.68
CA ARG A 200 -2.42 23.95 16.93
C ARG A 200 -2.03 22.48 16.73
N ARG A 201 -1.24 22.17 15.69
CA ARG A 201 -0.98 20.79 15.23
C ARG A 201 -0.33 19.92 16.30
N LEU A 202 0.64 20.42 17.06
CA LEU A 202 1.27 19.64 18.13
C LEU A 202 0.31 19.34 19.28
N GLN A 203 -0.58 20.31 19.62
CA GLN A 203 -1.61 20.08 20.64
C GLN A 203 -2.60 19.00 20.20
N ARG A 204 -3.00 18.99 18.92
CA ARG A 204 -3.87 17.94 18.36
C ARG A 204 -3.26 16.56 18.49
N LEU A 205 -1.98 16.40 18.14
CA LEU A 205 -1.26 15.12 18.31
C LEU A 205 -1.12 14.69 19.77
N ALA A 206 -1.17 15.61 20.71
CA ALA A 206 -1.08 15.31 22.14
C ALA A 206 -2.42 14.95 22.78
N THR A 207 -3.54 15.14 22.07
CA THR A 207 -4.86 14.77 22.58
C THR A 207 -5.07 13.25 22.47
N PRO A 208 -5.84 12.64 23.37
CA PRO A 208 -6.14 11.21 23.30
C PRO A 208 -7.20 10.85 22.22
N THR A 209 -7.80 11.86 21.57
CA THR A 209 -8.86 11.68 20.58
C THR A 209 -8.31 11.82 19.16
N PRO A 210 -8.72 10.96 18.20
CA PRO A 210 -8.38 11.13 16.80
C PRO A 210 -9.27 12.15 16.08
N LEU A 211 -10.33 12.65 16.72
CA LEU A 211 -11.37 13.49 16.09
C LEU A 211 -10.85 14.85 15.61
N ASP A 212 -9.85 15.39 16.30
CA ASP A 212 -9.25 16.69 15.97
C ASP A 212 -7.98 16.55 15.09
N ASN A 213 -7.60 15.33 14.69
CA ASN A 213 -6.41 15.07 13.90
C ASN A 213 -6.60 15.23 12.38
N ARG A 214 -7.77 15.69 11.92
CA ARG A 214 -8.01 15.96 10.50
C ARG A 214 -7.81 17.44 10.21
N ILE A 215 -6.71 17.77 9.49
CA ILE A 215 -6.34 19.18 9.23
C ILE A 215 -5.44 19.35 8.00
N SER A 216 -4.81 18.29 7.49
CA SER A 216 -3.88 18.41 6.36
C SER A 216 -4.62 18.49 5.02
N TYR A 217 -3.86 18.68 3.94
CA TYR A 217 -4.36 18.62 2.56
C TYR A 217 -4.36 17.19 1.98
N GLY A 218 -4.09 16.18 2.80
CA GLY A 218 -3.99 14.78 2.44
C GLY A 218 -2.70 14.12 2.95
N CYS A 219 -1.62 14.89 3.12
CA CYS A 219 -0.38 14.39 3.68
C CYS A 219 -0.54 13.91 5.13
N ILE A 220 0.26 12.92 5.50
CA ILE A 220 0.33 12.30 6.82
C ILE A 220 1.43 13.02 7.60
N ASN A 221 1.08 13.68 8.71
CA ASN A 221 2.07 14.39 9.54
C ASN A 221 2.27 13.63 10.86
N VAL A 222 3.50 13.31 11.19
CA VAL A 222 3.92 12.55 12.38
C VAL A 222 5.02 13.25 13.15
#